data_7c526e2e83eb151fefd0a3690e5760d4
#
_entry.id   7c526e2e83eb151fefd0a3690e5760d4
#
_cell.length_a   1.000
_cell.length_b   1.000
_cell.length_c   1.000
_cell.angle_alpha   90.00
_cell.angle_beta   90.00
_cell.angle_gamma   90.00
#
_symmetry.space_group_name_H-M   'P 1'
#
loop_
_entity.id
_entity.type
_entity.pdbx_description
1 polymer ?
#
loop_
_entity_poly.entity_id
_entity_poly.type
_entity_poly.pdbx_seq_one_letter_code
_entity_poly.pdbx_strand_id
1 'polypeptide(L)'
;EALDLLDPLYYLREALRPNADLVEGTLGDVVLANPDVIVLADVAGLTEAEAASVTAWVEGGGLLLRFAGPRLAGSDVGRAQEDPLMPVRLRAGGRSVGGAMSWGEPKRLAPFAEGSPFFGLEVPGDVEVRAQVVAQPDPTLAERVIAQLQDGTPLVTRKALGEGQVVLVHVTANAEWSTLPLSGLFVSMLERLAVTARARRAPPGADPRGPRAD
;
A
#
# COMPACT_ATOMS: atom_id res chain seq x y z
N GLU A 1 -5.77 25.23 3.30
CA GLU A 1 -5.70 24.16 4.32
C GLU A 1 -6.74 23.05 4.11
N ALA A 2 -8.02 23.35 3.82
CA ALA A 2 -9.04 22.31 3.61
C ALA A 2 -8.83 21.50 2.33
N LEU A 3 -8.22 22.08 1.30
CA LEU A 3 -7.92 21.41 0.02
C LEU A 3 -6.73 20.44 0.16
N ASP A 4 -5.77 20.74 1.03
CA ASP A 4 -4.58 19.90 1.23
C ASP A 4 -4.96 18.56 1.89
N LEU A 5 -5.96 18.54 2.76
CA LEU A 5 -6.43 17.33 3.44
C LEU A 5 -7.10 16.31 2.50
N LEU A 6 -7.54 16.74 1.33
CA LEU A 6 -8.10 15.89 0.28
C LEU A 6 -7.06 15.44 -0.73
N ASP A 7 -5.86 16.02 -0.72
CA ASP A 7 -4.76 15.57 -1.57
C ASP A 7 -4.33 14.15 -1.14
N PRO A 8 -4.40 13.15 -2.01
CA PRO A 8 -4.02 11.79 -1.66
C PRO A 8 -2.55 11.65 -1.26
N LEU A 9 -1.69 12.60 -1.61
CA LEU A 9 -0.27 12.58 -1.26
C LEU A 9 0.07 13.34 0.02
N TYR A 10 -0.84 14.15 0.56
CA TYR A 10 -0.57 14.99 1.73
C TYR A 10 -0.06 14.19 2.92
N TYR A 11 -0.82 13.21 3.37
CA TYR A 11 -0.45 12.40 4.54
C TYR A 11 0.77 11.52 4.28
N LEU A 12 0.97 11.07 3.04
CA LEU A 12 2.16 10.34 2.63
C LEU A 12 3.41 11.20 2.75
N ARG A 13 3.36 12.45 2.29
CA ARG A 13 4.48 13.41 2.43
C ARG A 13 4.79 13.66 3.89
N GLU A 14 3.76 13.92 4.71
CA GLU A 14 3.94 14.18 6.15
C GLU A 14 4.52 12.97 6.89
N ALA A 15 4.07 11.77 6.56
CA ALA A 15 4.54 10.54 7.18
C ALA A 15 5.97 10.15 6.79
N LEU A 16 6.36 10.39 5.53
CA LEU A 16 7.64 9.93 4.98
C LEU A 16 8.75 10.97 5.09
N ARG A 17 8.44 12.26 5.03
CA ARG A 17 9.42 13.36 5.01
C ARG A 17 10.48 13.29 6.12
N PRO A 18 10.15 12.95 7.39
CA PRO A 18 11.16 12.92 8.44
C PRO A 18 12.25 11.86 8.26
N ASN A 19 11.98 10.79 7.53
CA ASN A 19 12.84 9.60 7.46
C ASN A 19 13.19 9.15 6.04
N ALA A 20 12.81 9.91 5.01
CA ALA A 20 13.05 9.55 3.63
C ALA A 20 13.28 10.77 2.74
N ASP A 21 14.11 10.60 1.73
CA ASP A 21 14.25 11.55 0.63
C ASP A 21 13.11 11.33 -0.36
N LEU A 22 12.25 12.34 -0.51
CA LEU A 22 11.09 12.26 -1.38
C LEU A 22 11.40 12.80 -2.77
N VAL A 23 11.10 12.00 -3.79
CA VAL A 23 11.16 12.40 -5.20
C VAL A 23 9.75 12.37 -5.76
N GLU A 24 9.27 13.49 -6.24
CA GLU A 24 7.96 13.61 -6.86
C GLU A 24 8.13 14.02 -8.34
N GLY A 25 7.29 13.46 -9.19
CA GLY A 25 7.35 13.78 -10.61
C GLY A 25 6.57 12.77 -11.45
N THR A 26 6.87 12.77 -12.73
CA THR A 26 6.33 11.76 -13.64
C THR A 26 6.84 10.38 -13.24
N LEU A 27 6.09 9.34 -13.56
CA LEU A 27 6.48 7.97 -13.23
C LEU A 27 7.82 7.59 -13.88
N GLY A 28 8.07 8.07 -15.10
CA GLY A 28 9.36 7.87 -15.77
C GLY A 28 10.54 8.47 -15.00
N ASP A 29 10.40 9.69 -14.52
CA ASP A 29 11.44 10.36 -13.72
C ASP A 29 11.67 9.66 -12.38
N VAL A 30 10.61 9.23 -11.72
CA VAL A 30 10.69 8.49 -10.45
C VAL A 30 11.40 7.16 -10.63
N VAL A 31 11.08 6.40 -11.67
CA VAL A 31 11.76 5.12 -11.98
C VAL A 31 13.23 5.33 -12.26
N LEU A 32 13.60 6.38 -13.00
CA LEU A 32 15.00 6.72 -13.30
C LEU A 32 15.81 7.07 -12.05
N ALA A 33 15.17 7.65 -11.04
CA ALA A 33 15.81 7.92 -9.75
C ALA A 33 16.14 6.64 -8.96
N ASN A 34 15.63 5.49 -9.38
CA ASN A 34 15.82 4.17 -8.77
C ASN A 34 15.59 4.15 -7.24
N PRO A 35 14.41 4.59 -6.77
CA PRO A 35 14.09 4.60 -5.35
C PRO A 35 13.90 3.18 -4.81
N ASP A 36 13.89 3.03 -3.48
CA ASP A 36 13.57 1.77 -2.82
C ASP A 36 12.07 1.47 -2.86
N VAL A 37 11.25 2.51 -2.80
CA VAL A 37 9.78 2.44 -2.80
C VAL A 37 9.24 3.43 -3.82
N ILE A 38 8.30 2.98 -4.65
CA ILE A 38 7.44 3.85 -5.47
C ILE A 38 6.02 3.78 -4.92
N VAL A 39 5.39 4.93 -4.71
CA VAL A 39 4.01 5.03 -4.24
C VAL A 39 3.10 5.52 -5.36
N LEU A 40 2.03 4.77 -5.62
CA LEU A 40 0.95 5.14 -6.53
C LEU A 40 -0.35 5.29 -5.73
N ALA A 41 -0.81 6.52 -5.55
CA ALA A 41 -2.05 6.81 -4.81
C ALA A 41 -3.21 7.00 -5.78
N ASP A 42 -4.16 6.05 -5.78
CA ASP A 42 -5.35 6.03 -6.63
C ASP A 42 -5.03 6.15 -8.13
N VAL A 43 -4.01 5.44 -8.58
CA VAL A 43 -3.64 5.36 -10.00
C VAL A 43 -4.23 4.08 -10.58
N ALA A 44 -5.23 4.21 -11.45
CA ALA A 44 -5.91 3.08 -12.08
C ALA A 44 -5.14 2.58 -13.30
N GLY A 45 -4.90 3.45 -14.27
CA GLY A 45 -4.28 3.10 -15.55
C GLY A 45 -2.85 3.57 -15.67
N LEU A 46 -1.99 2.68 -16.17
CA LEU A 46 -0.65 3.00 -16.61
C LEU A 46 -0.58 2.80 -18.13
N THR A 47 0.21 3.61 -18.82
CA THR A 47 0.55 3.31 -20.20
C THR A 47 1.36 2.02 -20.27
N GLU A 48 1.38 1.40 -21.44
CA GLU A 48 2.19 0.17 -21.64
C GLU A 48 3.67 0.39 -21.29
N ALA A 49 4.22 1.53 -21.68
CA ALA A 49 5.61 1.90 -21.37
C ALA A 49 5.83 2.11 -19.86
N GLU A 50 4.92 2.79 -19.18
CA GLU A 50 4.96 2.99 -17.73
C GLU A 50 4.87 1.65 -16.99
N ALA A 51 3.93 0.80 -17.38
CA ALA A 51 3.76 -0.53 -16.79
C ALA A 51 5.02 -1.39 -16.98
N ALA A 52 5.62 -1.39 -18.15
CA ALA A 52 6.85 -2.12 -18.43
C ALA A 52 8.03 -1.61 -17.56
N SER A 53 8.19 -0.30 -17.45
CA SER A 53 9.26 0.31 -16.64
C SER A 53 9.11 0.01 -15.15
N VAL A 54 7.89 0.13 -14.61
CA VAL A 54 7.61 -0.16 -13.20
C VAL A 54 7.79 -1.65 -12.92
N THR A 55 7.30 -2.52 -13.81
CA THR A 55 7.46 -3.98 -13.67
C THR A 55 8.94 -4.37 -13.59
N ALA A 56 9.78 -3.86 -14.50
CA ALA A 56 11.22 -4.12 -14.50
C ALA A 56 11.87 -3.61 -13.20
N TRP A 57 11.49 -2.44 -12.73
CA TRP A 57 12.00 -1.89 -11.47
C TRP A 57 11.61 -2.75 -10.26
N VAL A 58 10.36 -3.23 -10.18
CA VAL A 58 9.92 -4.15 -9.11
C VAL A 58 10.69 -5.47 -9.18
N GLU A 59 10.77 -6.07 -10.35
CA GLU A 59 11.50 -7.33 -10.56
C GLU A 59 12.98 -7.23 -10.15
N GLY A 60 13.57 -6.05 -10.27
CA GLY A 60 14.92 -5.76 -9.81
C GLY A 60 15.06 -5.50 -8.30
N GLY A 61 13.99 -5.61 -7.52
CA GLY A 61 14.01 -5.53 -6.07
C GLY A 61 13.23 -4.35 -5.45
N GLY A 62 12.54 -3.54 -6.26
CA GLY A 62 11.75 -2.42 -5.76
C GLY A 62 10.46 -2.86 -5.06
N LEU A 63 9.97 -2.04 -4.14
CA LEU A 63 8.65 -2.18 -3.52
C LEU A 63 7.70 -1.17 -4.15
N LEU A 64 6.67 -1.66 -4.83
CA LEU A 64 5.57 -0.84 -5.32
C LEU A 64 4.46 -0.81 -4.27
N LEU A 65 4.22 0.36 -3.70
CA LEU A 65 3.14 0.59 -2.74
C LEU A 65 1.99 1.32 -3.45
N ARG A 66 0.85 0.66 -3.54
CA ARG A 66 -0.37 1.23 -4.12
C ARG A 66 -1.40 1.51 -3.05
N PHE A 67 -2.09 2.63 -3.18
CA PHE A 67 -3.29 2.95 -2.42
C PHE A 67 -4.50 2.93 -3.34
N ALA A 68 -5.61 2.42 -2.83
CA ALA A 68 -6.88 2.47 -3.53
C ALA A 68 -7.47 3.89 -3.54
N GLY A 69 -8.55 4.03 -4.26
CA GLY A 69 -9.32 5.25 -4.32
C GLY A 69 -10.46 5.14 -5.35
N PRO A 70 -11.22 6.22 -5.55
CA PRO A 70 -12.36 6.21 -6.47
C PRO A 70 -12.01 5.83 -7.91
N ARG A 71 -10.82 6.23 -8.38
CA ARG A 71 -10.36 5.90 -9.75
C ARG A 71 -10.10 4.41 -9.90
N LEU A 72 -9.35 3.82 -8.96
CA LEU A 72 -9.10 2.38 -8.97
C LEU A 72 -10.41 1.60 -8.79
N ALA A 73 -11.27 2.03 -7.89
CA ALA A 73 -12.57 1.39 -7.66
C ALA A 73 -13.48 1.42 -8.90
N GLY A 74 -13.43 2.48 -9.70
CA GLY A 74 -14.20 2.64 -10.93
C GLY A 74 -13.56 2.00 -12.17
N SER A 75 -12.34 1.47 -12.06
CA SER A 75 -11.60 0.89 -13.19
C SER A 75 -11.80 -0.63 -13.30
N ASP A 76 -11.32 -1.20 -14.40
CA ASP A 76 -11.29 -2.65 -14.62
C ASP A 76 -9.94 -3.29 -14.22
N VAL A 77 -9.01 -2.49 -13.69
CA VAL A 77 -7.67 -2.94 -13.31
C VAL A 77 -7.75 -4.04 -12.26
N GLY A 78 -7.11 -5.16 -12.54
CA GLY A 78 -7.03 -6.30 -11.65
C GLY A 78 -8.34 -7.03 -11.38
N ARG A 79 -9.39 -6.85 -12.21
CA ARG A 79 -10.70 -7.48 -11.99
C ARG A 79 -10.92 -8.74 -12.81
N ALA A 80 -10.97 -8.62 -14.13
CA ALA A 80 -11.22 -9.75 -15.01
C ALA A 80 -9.99 -10.64 -15.17
N GLN A 81 -8.80 -10.05 -15.13
CA GLN A 81 -7.52 -10.71 -15.28
C GLN A 81 -6.57 -10.30 -14.18
N GLU A 82 -5.58 -11.14 -13.87
CA GLU A 82 -4.49 -10.77 -13.00
C GLU A 82 -3.65 -9.65 -13.65
N ASP A 83 -3.33 -8.65 -12.86
CA ASP A 83 -2.40 -7.58 -13.24
C ASP A 83 -1.09 -7.81 -12.46
N PRO A 84 0.08 -7.87 -13.12
CA PRO A 84 1.36 -8.06 -12.44
C PRO A 84 1.66 -7.01 -11.37
N LEU A 85 1.11 -5.79 -11.54
CA LEU A 85 1.28 -4.67 -10.62
C LEU A 85 0.13 -4.55 -9.60
N MET A 86 -0.63 -5.61 -9.42
CA MET A 86 -1.65 -5.75 -8.38
C MET A 86 -1.40 -7.05 -7.61
N PRO A 87 -1.41 -7.03 -6.27
CA PRO A 87 -1.14 -8.25 -5.48
C PRO A 87 -2.31 -9.21 -5.46
N VAL A 88 -3.52 -8.72 -5.73
CA VAL A 88 -4.76 -9.51 -5.74
C VAL A 88 -5.69 -9.01 -6.86
N ARG A 89 -6.65 -9.85 -7.25
CA ARG A 89 -7.78 -9.40 -8.04
C ARG A 89 -8.79 -8.68 -7.16
N LEU A 90 -9.47 -7.69 -7.73
CA LEU A 90 -10.47 -6.91 -7.02
C LEU A 90 -11.89 -7.30 -7.46
N ARG A 91 -12.83 -7.26 -6.52
CA ARG A 91 -14.25 -7.32 -6.84
C ARG A 91 -14.70 -6.04 -7.55
N ALA A 92 -15.73 -6.15 -8.38
CA ALA A 92 -16.39 -4.99 -8.96
C ALA A 92 -17.03 -4.14 -7.86
N GLY A 93 -16.82 -2.82 -7.93
CA GLY A 93 -17.27 -1.88 -6.90
C GLY A 93 -16.43 -1.91 -5.63
N GLY A 94 -16.75 -1.01 -4.72
CA GLY A 94 -16.18 -0.93 -3.38
C GLY A 94 -17.25 -1.17 -2.32
N ARG A 95 -16.85 -1.14 -1.07
CA ARG A 95 -17.76 -1.07 0.08
C ARG A 95 -17.65 0.27 0.76
N SER A 96 -18.77 0.89 1.07
CA SER A 96 -18.82 2.14 1.81
C SER A 96 -19.92 2.15 2.86
N VAL A 97 -19.71 2.87 3.95
CA VAL A 97 -20.74 3.12 4.96
C VAL A 97 -21.76 4.10 4.40
N GLY A 98 -23.05 3.77 4.53
CA GLY A 98 -24.15 4.64 4.10
C GLY A 98 -24.59 4.49 2.65
N GLY A 99 -23.98 3.65 1.84
CA GLY A 99 -24.45 3.31 0.50
C GLY A 99 -25.38 2.08 0.47
N ALA A 100 -25.98 1.77 -0.67
CA ALA A 100 -26.84 0.60 -0.86
C ALA A 100 -26.14 -0.75 -0.61
N MET A 101 -24.81 -0.76 -0.57
CA MET A 101 -23.95 -1.90 -0.27
C MET A 101 -23.07 -1.63 0.96
N SER A 102 -23.58 -0.85 1.91
CA SER A 102 -22.81 -0.42 3.07
C SER A 102 -22.63 -1.51 4.12
N TRP A 103 -21.55 -1.40 4.91
CA TRP A 103 -21.35 -2.22 6.09
C TRP A 103 -22.25 -1.86 7.27
N GLY A 104 -22.99 -0.75 7.20
CA GLY A 104 -23.76 -0.21 8.32
C GLY A 104 -22.91 0.62 9.27
N GLU A 105 -21.83 0.05 9.81
CA GLU A 105 -20.92 0.72 10.75
C GLU A 105 -19.48 0.67 10.25
N PRO A 106 -18.63 1.65 10.62
CA PRO A 106 -17.19 1.60 10.35
C PRO A 106 -16.55 0.35 10.95
N LYS A 107 -15.55 -0.18 10.28
CA LYS A 107 -14.81 -1.36 10.71
C LYS A 107 -13.46 -1.00 11.30
N ARG A 108 -13.03 -1.77 12.28
CA ARG A 108 -11.72 -1.63 12.92
C ARG A 108 -10.74 -2.66 12.38
N LEU A 109 -9.44 -2.37 12.53
CA LEU A 109 -8.39 -3.30 12.17
C LEU A 109 -8.27 -4.41 13.20
N ALA A 110 -8.01 -5.63 12.71
CA ALA A 110 -7.58 -6.74 13.56
C ALA A 110 -6.10 -6.59 13.95
N PRO A 111 -5.65 -7.20 15.05
CA PRO A 111 -4.23 -7.30 15.37
C PRO A 111 -3.45 -7.96 14.22
N PHE A 112 -2.19 -7.55 14.03
CA PHE A 112 -1.35 -8.08 12.97
C PHE A 112 -0.81 -9.47 13.32
N ALA A 113 -0.86 -10.40 12.36
CA ALA A 113 -0.33 -11.74 12.51
C ALA A 113 1.22 -11.76 12.53
N GLU A 114 1.80 -12.80 13.12
CA GLU A 114 3.27 -12.95 13.21
C GLU A 114 4.01 -12.89 11.87
N GLY A 115 3.40 -13.41 10.80
CA GLY A 115 3.98 -13.37 9.46
C GLY A 115 3.89 -12.01 8.76
N SER A 116 3.20 -11.04 9.34
CA SER A 116 3.05 -9.70 8.78
C SER A 116 4.27 -8.83 9.09
N PRO A 117 4.70 -7.96 8.14
CA PRO A 117 5.72 -6.95 8.44
C PRO A 117 5.28 -5.96 9.51
N PHE A 118 3.99 -5.89 9.81
CA PHE A 118 3.39 -5.01 10.83
C PHE A 118 3.25 -5.66 12.20
N PHE A 119 3.65 -6.91 12.34
CA PHE A 119 3.54 -7.62 13.62
C PHE A 119 4.19 -6.85 14.76
N GLY A 120 3.51 -6.79 15.88
CA GLY A 120 3.95 -6.06 17.08
C GLY A 120 3.52 -4.59 17.13
N LEU A 121 3.00 -4.03 16.03
CA LEU A 121 2.41 -2.70 16.06
C LEU A 121 1.03 -2.75 16.73
N GLU A 122 0.78 -1.80 17.62
CA GLU A 122 -0.51 -1.65 18.26
C GLU A 122 -1.48 -0.91 17.34
N VAL A 123 -2.73 -1.34 17.31
CA VAL A 123 -3.80 -0.69 16.56
C VAL A 123 -4.55 0.25 17.50
N PRO A 124 -4.48 1.58 17.28
CA PRO A 124 -5.27 2.53 18.05
C PRO A 124 -6.78 2.28 17.89
N GLY A 125 -7.54 2.45 18.96
CA GLY A 125 -8.97 2.19 18.97
C GLY A 125 -9.82 3.16 18.15
N ASP A 126 -9.25 4.28 17.73
CA ASP A 126 -9.87 5.31 16.89
C ASP A 126 -9.59 5.16 15.39
N VAL A 127 -8.82 4.13 14.99
CA VAL A 127 -8.60 3.82 13.59
C VAL A 127 -9.77 3.01 13.03
N GLU A 128 -10.48 3.61 12.09
CA GLU A 128 -11.70 3.06 11.49
C GLU A 128 -11.64 3.13 9.96
N VAL A 129 -12.25 2.13 9.32
CA VAL A 129 -12.40 2.04 7.86
C VAL A 129 -13.89 2.14 7.50
N ARG A 130 -14.22 3.09 6.63
CA ARG A 130 -15.60 3.37 6.17
C ARG A 130 -15.86 2.92 4.75
N ALA A 131 -14.83 2.88 3.94
CA ALA A 131 -14.89 2.43 2.56
C ALA A 131 -13.60 1.73 2.18
N GLN A 132 -13.66 0.81 1.25
CA GLN A 132 -12.48 0.12 0.71
C GLN A 132 -12.79 -0.51 -0.64
N VAL A 133 -11.76 -0.87 -1.39
CA VAL A 133 -11.85 -1.88 -2.44
C VAL A 133 -11.69 -3.27 -1.81
N VAL A 134 -12.42 -4.24 -2.31
CA VAL A 134 -12.47 -5.59 -1.74
C VAL A 134 -11.74 -6.57 -2.65
N ALA A 135 -10.86 -7.38 -2.07
CA ALA A 135 -10.20 -8.45 -2.79
C ALA A 135 -11.19 -9.51 -3.26
N GLN A 136 -10.99 -10.00 -4.48
CA GLN A 136 -11.71 -11.16 -5.01
C GLN A 136 -11.32 -12.40 -4.20
N PRO A 137 -12.27 -13.22 -3.71
CA PRO A 137 -11.95 -14.48 -3.06
C PRO A 137 -11.14 -15.40 -3.99
N ASP A 138 -10.07 -15.94 -3.44
CA ASP A 138 -9.15 -16.82 -4.13
C ASP A 138 -8.52 -17.78 -3.11
N PRO A 139 -8.24 -19.04 -3.45
CA PRO A 139 -7.61 -20.00 -2.51
C PRO A 139 -6.25 -19.54 -1.97
N THR A 140 -5.53 -18.69 -2.70
CA THR A 140 -4.21 -18.16 -2.30
C THR A 140 -4.30 -16.81 -1.59
N LEU A 141 -5.49 -16.24 -1.43
CA LEU A 141 -5.68 -14.90 -0.88
C LEU A 141 -5.11 -14.77 0.55
N ALA A 142 -5.33 -15.78 1.40
CA ALA A 142 -4.88 -15.76 2.79
C ALA A 142 -3.34 -15.58 2.91
N GLU A 143 -2.58 -16.12 1.98
CA GLU A 143 -1.11 -16.00 1.94
C GLU A 143 -0.65 -14.58 1.57
N ARG A 144 -1.51 -13.82 0.93
CA ARG A 144 -1.22 -12.46 0.44
C ARG A 144 -1.67 -11.36 1.40
N VAL A 145 -2.48 -11.69 2.41
CA VAL A 145 -3.00 -10.70 3.37
C VAL A 145 -1.97 -10.44 4.46
N ILE A 146 -1.57 -9.17 4.62
CA ILE A 146 -0.65 -8.74 5.68
C ILE A 146 -1.31 -7.81 6.70
N ALA A 147 -2.52 -7.34 6.44
CA ALA A 147 -3.39 -6.67 7.39
C ALA A 147 -4.85 -6.93 7.02
N GLN A 148 -5.70 -7.10 8.01
CA GLN A 148 -7.13 -7.33 7.82
C GLN A 148 -7.96 -6.54 8.84
N LEU A 149 -9.23 -6.38 8.52
CA LEU A 149 -10.22 -5.85 9.44
C LEU A 149 -10.67 -6.93 10.43
N GLN A 150 -11.36 -6.53 11.50
CA GLN A 150 -11.85 -7.47 12.52
C GLN A 150 -12.85 -8.50 11.97
N ASP A 151 -13.53 -8.19 10.87
CA ASP A 151 -14.42 -9.12 10.18
C ASP A 151 -13.69 -10.07 9.19
N GLY A 152 -12.37 -10.00 9.14
CA GLY A 152 -11.53 -10.81 8.25
C GLY A 152 -11.34 -10.25 6.84
N THR A 153 -11.94 -9.10 6.52
CA THR A 153 -11.77 -8.48 5.19
C THR A 153 -10.33 -7.98 5.02
N PRO A 154 -9.63 -8.31 3.90
CA PRO A 154 -8.28 -7.84 3.66
C PRO A 154 -8.19 -6.31 3.56
N LEU A 155 -7.23 -5.73 4.26
CA LEU A 155 -6.93 -4.30 4.24
C LEU A 155 -5.63 -3.98 3.51
N VAL A 156 -4.61 -4.78 3.71
CA VAL A 156 -3.32 -4.67 3.00
C VAL A 156 -2.96 -6.05 2.46
N THR A 157 -2.66 -6.10 1.17
CA THR A 157 -2.27 -7.32 0.48
C THR A 157 -0.91 -7.15 -0.19
N ARG A 158 -0.19 -8.26 -0.36
CA ARG A 158 1.17 -8.28 -0.86
C ARG A 158 1.41 -9.48 -1.76
N LYS A 159 2.20 -9.27 -2.82
CA LYS A 159 2.67 -10.33 -3.71
C LYS A 159 4.12 -10.09 -4.10
N ALA A 160 4.93 -11.15 -4.15
CA ALA A 160 6.25 -11.08 -4.73
C ALA A 160 6.18 -10.93 -6.26
N LEU A 161 7.09 -10.15 -6.82
CA LEU A 161 7.29 -9.98 -8.26
C LEU A 161 8.79 -9.88 -8.54
N GLY A 162 9.38 -10.94 -9.08
CA GLY A 162 10.83 -11.03 -9.19
C GLY A 162 11.51 -10.94 -7.82
N GLU A 163 12.50 -10.08 -7.70
CA GLU A 163 13.21 -9.82 -6.44
C GLU A 163 12.48 -8.79 -5.56
N GLY A 164 11.47 -8.11 -6.09
CA GLY A 164 10.69 -7.10 -5.40
C GLY A 164 9.31 -7.58 -4.97
N GLN A 165 8.46 -6.62 -4.67
CA GLN A 165 7.10 -6.89 -4.22
C GLN A 165 6.13 -5.77 -4.58
N VAL A 166 4.86 -6.14 -4.71
CA VAL A 166 3.73 -5.23 -4.91
C VAL A 166 2.84 -5.30 -3.68
N VAL A 167 2.52 -4.15 -3.12
CA VAL A 167 1.65 -4.00 -1.93
C VAL A 167 0.49 -3.10 -2.29
N LEU A 168 -0.72 -3.49 -1.93
CA LEU A 168 -1.92 -2.68 -2.06
C LEU A 168 -2.51 -2.42 -0.67
N VAL A 169 -2.70 -1.16 -0.34
CA VAL A 169 -3.55 -0.70 0.76
C VAL A 169 -4.93 -0.44 0.19
N HIS A 170 -5.93 -1.16 0.69
CA HIS A 170 -7.29 -1.20 0.11
C HIS A 170 -8.14 0.04 0.44
N VAL A 171 -7.55 1.05 1.01
CA VAL A 171 -8.16 2.35 1.31
C VAL A 171 -7.38 3.48 0.66
N THR A 172 -7.93 4.69 0.70
CA THR A 172 -7.25 5.89 0.20
C THR A 172 -6.07 6.28 1.10
N ALA A 173 -5.10 6.97 0.52
CA ALA A 173 -3.97 7.53 1.26
C ALA A 173 -4.33 8.79 2.04
N ASN A 174 -5.52 9.35 1.82
CA ASN A 174 -6.10 10.46 2.58
C ASN A 174 -7.16 9.98 3.58
N ALA A 175 -7.80 10.89 4.28
CA ALA A 175 -8.81 10.58 5.30
C ALA A 175 -10.23 10.32 4.75
N GLU A 176 -10.38 10.15 3.44
CA GLU A 176 -11.70 10.00 2.80
C GLU A 176 -12.37 8.67 3.16
N TRP A 177 -11.62 7.56 3.11
CA TRP A 177 -12.16 6.21 3.34
C TRP A 177 -11.84 5.64 4.72
N SER A 178 -10.85 6.17 5.40
CA SER A 178 -10.46 5.71 6.73
C SER A 178 -9.75 6.80 7.51
N THR A 179 -9.68 6.61 8.83
CA THR A 179 -8.89 7.46 9.72
C THR A 179 -7.43 6.99 9.83
N LEU A 180 -7.07 5.89 9.16
CA LEU A 180 -5.71 5.33 9.19
C LEU A 180 -4.62 6.38 8.89
N PRO A 181 -4.73 7.21 7.80
CA PRO A 181 -3.71 8.20 7.48
C PRO A 181 -3.52 9.29 8.54
N LEU A 182 -4.50 9.47 9.42
CA LEU A 182 -4.43 10.41 10.55
C LEU A 182 -3.69 9.87 11.77
N SER A 183 -3.38 8.58 11.78
CA SER A 183 -2.83 7.89 12.95
C SER A 183 -1.30 7.72 12.88
N GLY A 184 -0.68 7.58 14.04
CA GLY A 184 0.74 7.18 14.13
C GLY A 184 0.98 5.76 13.61
N LEU A 185 -0.04 4.91 13.58
CA LEU A 185 0.04 3.57 13.00
C LEU A 185 0.40 3.64 11.51
N PHE A 186 -0.17 4.58 10.76
CA PHE A 186 0.13 4.78 9.34
C PHE A 186 1.62 5.04 9.10
N VAL A 187 2.22 5.92 9.90
CA VAL A 187 3.66 6.21 9.85
C VAL A 187 4.47 4.95 10.11
N SER A 188 4.13 4.21 11.17
CA SER A 188 4.83 2.99 11.55
C SER A 188 4.71 1.88 10.49
N MET A 189 3.55 1.73 9.86
CA MET A 189 3.34 0.79 8.76
C MET A 189 4.21 1.14 7.54
N LEU A 190 4.26 2.41 7.17
CA LEU A 190 5.12 2.89 6.06
C LEU A 190 6.60 2.67 6.35
N GLU A 191 7.05 2.92 7.58
CA GLU A 191 8.42 2.66 8.01
C GLU A 191 8.77 1.17 7.91
N ARG A 192 7.88 0.27 8.34
CA ARG A 192 8.08 -1.18 8.23
C ARG A 192 8.22 -1.63 6.77
N LEU A 193 7.40 -1.11 5.87
CA LEU A 193 7.51 -1.40 4.43
C LEU A 193 8.81 -0.87 3.84
N ALA A 194 9.23 0.34 4.20
CA ALA A 194 10.49 0.93 3.73
C ALA A 194 11.71 0.13 4.21
N VAL A 195 11.71 -0.34 5.44
CA VAL A 195 12.77 -1.21 5.99
C VAL A 195 12.83 -2.53 5.22
N THR A 196 11.70 -3.14 4.93
CA THR A 196 11.61 -4.37 4.14
C THR A 196 12.17 -4.17 2.72
N ALA A 197 11.84 -3.06 2.08
CA ALA A 197 12.33 -2.71 0.74
C ALA A 197 13.85 -2.56 0.72
N ARG A 198 14.41 -1.83 1.68
CA ARG A 198 15.87 -1.63 1.80
C ARG A 198 16.61 -2.93 2.05
N ALA A 199 16.08 -3.79 2.91
CA ALA A 199 16.69 -5.09 3.22
C ALA A 199 16.78 -6.00 1.99
N ARG A 200 15.78 -5.98 1.12
CA ARG A 200 15.78 -6.75 -0.14
C ARG A 200 16.79 -6.24 -1.17
N ARG A 201 17.07 -4.95 -1.18
CA ARG A 201 17.99 -4.32 -2.13
C ARG A 201 19.44 -4.26 -1.65
N ALA A 202 19.68 -4.52 -0.36
CA ALA A 202 21.02 -4.58 0.18
C ALA A 202 21.80 -5.75 -0.44
N PRO A 203 23.08 -5.55 -0.80
CA PRO A 203 23.91 -6.65 -1.27
C PRO A 203 24.06 -7.71 -0.19
N PRO A 204 24.19 -9.01 -0.56
CA PRO A 204 24.41 -10.07 0.40
C PRO A 204 25.65 -9.77 1.27
N GLY A 205 25.48 -9.70 2.58
CA GLY A 205 26.58 -9.43 3.53
C GLY A 205 26.70 -7.97 4.00
N ALA A 206 25.86 -7.06 3.56
CA ALA A 206 25.79 -5.73 4.17
C ALA A 206 25.17 -5.83 5.57
N ASP A 207 25.96 -5.51 6.59
CA ASP A 207 25.48 -5.43 7.99
C ASP A 207 24.46 -4.28 8.07
N PRO A 208 23.20 -4.54 8.49
CA PRO A 208 22.20 -3.49 8.67
C PRO A 208 22.54 -2.48 9.75
N ARG A 209 23.60 -2.74 10.50
CA ARG A 209 24.11 -1.90 11.58
C ARG A 209 25.37 -1.16 11.17
N GLY A 210 25.44 -0.31 10.26
CA GLY A 210 26.59 0.48 9.83
C GLY A 210 27.86 0.43 10.71
N PRO A 211 29.02 0.84 10.23
CA PRO A 211 30.26 0.75 11.03
C PRO A 211 30.08 1.48 12.35
N ARG A 212 30.28 0.76 13.46
CA ARG A 212 30.44 1.38 14.78
C ARG A 212 31.63 2.30 14.70
N ALA A 213 31.40 3.59 14.88
CA ALA A 213 32.48 4.52 15.13
C ALA A 213 33.14 4.14 16.45
N ASP A 214 34.41 3.80 16.39
CA ASP A 214 35.29 3.71 17.55
C ASP A 214 35.62 5.14 18.05
#